data_2634f0a1e5b68f79b29d960265d10c08
#
_entry.id   2634f0a1e5b68f79b29d960265d10c08
#
_cell.length_a   1.000
_cell.length_b   1.000
_cell.length_c   1.000
_cell.angle_alpha   90.00
_cell.angle_beta   90.00
_cell.angle_gamma   90.00
#
_symmetry.space_group_name_H-M   'P 1'
#
loop_
_entity.id
_entity.type
_entity.pdbx_description
1 polymer ?
#
loop_
_entity_poly.entity_id
_entity_poly.type
_entity_poly.pdbx_seq_one_letter_code
_entity_poly.pdbx_strand_id
1 'polypeptide(L)'
;MSNRPKLVAATLLAATTVAAAVVLMSAPPGVAASTVTLAATPTIGTSPSLPNAPIDLHVVAVTTSSVTLAWTAPAPTSAQIEGYNISYTQAFNDIYWMQQVGNVTTVTITANIAPTRQYSFSVSTRDTLGHSGTSAYVSGVVTPASDTAGDRTPPTAPTALAIAAVTTTGVNLTWTGSTDDVAVTGYNVYRFDGLYISTLVGTTTSTAVTVPPAASSLGSWYVRATDAAGNLSAASNIVTAPPTTPTTPPPAPTCRVTYVNTSQWSTGFVADVTVTSSIAMNGWTLVLTFGGDQRVTQAWNASFTQSATTLTLTPAGWNKKIPANGSVTPGLLGTYRTSNAPPTQATLNGAPCALT
;
A
#
# COMPACT_ATOMS: atom_id res chain seq x y z
N MET A 1 4.38 1.49 8.13
CA MET A 1 4.00 2.91 7.98
C MET A 1 2.94 2.98 6.91
N SER A 2 1.73 3.25 7.31
CA SER A 2 0.53 3.18 6.47
C SER A 2 0.42 4.46 5.65
N ASN A 3 0.67 4.39 4.33
CA ASN A 3 0.27 5.43 3.41
C ASN A 3 -1.10 5.06 2.83
N ARG A 4 -2.14 5.52 3.50
CA ARG A 4 -3.48 5.59 2.88
C ARG A 4 -3.46 6.71 1.82
N PRO A 5 -4.03 6.50 0.63
CA PRO A 5 -4.22 7.58 -0.32
C PRO A 5 -5.15 8.61 0.32
N LYS A 6 -4.71 9.87 0.33
CA LYS A 6 -5.51 11.00 0.78
C LYS A 6 -6.68 11.17 -0.18
N LEU A 7 -7.88 10.93 0.33
CA LEU A 7 -9.11 11.40 -0.30
C LEU A 7 -8.99 12.92 -0.45
N VAL A 8 -8.94 13.42 -1.67
CA VAL A 8 -9.10 14.85 -1.93
C VAL A 8 -10.58 15.15 -1.70
N ALA A 9 -10.88 15.73 -0.55
CA ALA A 9 -12.19 16.25 -0.27
C ALA A 9 -12.43 17.44 -1.22
N ALA A 10 -13.39 17.29 -2.12
CA ALA A 10 -13.92 18.41 -2.88
C ALA A 10 -14.56 19.37 -1.89
N THR A 11 -13.95 20.53 -1.70
CA THR A 11 -14.50 21.61 -0.88
C THR A 11 -15.72 22.17 -1.60
N LEU A 12 -16.89 21.88 -1.07
CA LEU A 12 -18.14 22.52 -1.50
C LEU A 12 -18.05 23.99 -1.12
N LEU A 13 -17.83 24.86 -2.09
CA LEU A 13 -17.87 26.31 -1.89
C LEU A 13 -19.33 26.72 -1.76
N ALA A 14 -19.78 26.94 -0.55
CA ALA A 14 -21.12 27.52 -0.30
C ALA A 14 -21.15 28.92 -0.88
N ALA A 15 -22.06 29.17 -1.83
CA ALA A 15 -22.34 30.49 -2.35
C ALA A 15 -23.02 31.31 -1.26
N THR A 16 -22.29 32.22 -0.63
CA THR A 16 -22.88 33.27 0.20
C THR A 16 -23.40 34.37 -0.71
N THR A 17 -24.72 34.55 -0.73
CA THR A 17 -25.36 35.71 -1.33
C THR A 17 -25.03 36.94 -0.48
N VAL A 18 -24.17 37.81 -0.99
CA VAL A 18 -23.95 39.12 -0.43
C VAL A 18 -25.08 40.03 -0.91
N ALA A 19 -26.04 40.33 -0.05
CA ALA A 19 -27.01 41.36 -0.30
C ALA A 19 -26.31 42.73 -0.22
N ALA A 20 -26.24 43.45 -1.34
CA ALA A 20 -25.73 44.81 -1.36
C ALA A 20 -26.77 45.73 -0.73
N ALA A 21 -26.45 46.30 0.42
CA ALA A 21 -27.26 47.38 1.02
C ALA A 21 -27.01 48.68 0.26
N VAL A 22 -28.05 49.22 -0.34
CA VAL A 22 -28.03 50.55 -0.94
C VAL A 22 -28.14 51.59 0.17
N VAL A 23 -27.05 52.26 0.49
CA VAL A 23 -27.05 53.43 1.37
C VAL A 23 -27.39 54.66 0.53
N LEU A 24 -28.60 55.16 0.65
CA LEU A 24 -29.02 56.45 0.09
C LEU A 24 -28.43 57.57 0.95
N MET A 25 -27.35 58.19 0.52
CA MET A 25 -26.90 59.45 1.07
C MET A 25 -27.67 60.64 0.37
N SER A 26 -28.37 61.41 1.13
CA SER A 26 -28.97 62.62 0.64
C SER A 26 -27.89 63.64 0.29
N ALA A 27 -27.87 64.10 -0.97
CA ALA A 27 -26.96 65.16 -1.43
C ALA A 27 -27.51 66.52 -1.08
N PRO A 28 -26.64 67.51 -0.77
CA PRO A 28 -27.08 68.91 -0.58
C PRO A 28 -27.56 69.53 -1.90
N PRO A 29 -28.45 70.51 -1.85
CA PRO A 29 -29.06 71.08 -3.06
C PRO A 29 -28.00 71.84 -3.88
N GLY A 30 -27.82 71.45 -5.15
CA GLY A 30 -26.98 72.19 -6.10
C GLY A 30 -26.00 71.34 -6.91
N VAL A 31 -25.97 70.04 -6.74
CA VAL A 31 -25.07 69.17 -7.52
C VAL A 31 -25.92 68.30 -8.45
N ALA A 32 -25.61 68.36 -9.77
CA ALA A 32 -26.25 67.49 -10.77
C ALA A 32 -25.98 66.05 -10.46
N ALA A 33 -27.00 65.20 -10.39
CA ALA A 33 -26.91 63.77 -10.16
C ALA A 33 -26.26 63.11 -11.36
N SER A 34 -25.00 62.64 -11.18
CA SER A 34 -24.37 61.72 -12.15
C SER A 34 -25.00 60.36 -11.94
N THR A 35 -25.70 59.87 -12.95
CA THR A 35 -26.19 58.50 -12.99
C THR A 35 -24.98 57.55 -13.13
N VAL A 36 -24.62 56.87 -12.05
CA VAL A 36 -23.70 55.75 -12.10
C VAL A 36 -24.46 54.57 -12.67
N THR A 37 -24.23 54.26 -13.93
CA THR A 37 -24.70 52.99 -14.52
C THR A 37 -23.87 51.87 -13.92
N LEU A 38 -24.44 51.14 -12.96
CA LEU A 38 -23.84 49.90 -12.50
C LEU A 38 -23.73 48.95 -13.71
N ALA A 39 -22.48 48.60 -14.07
CA ALA A 39 -22.25 47.55 -15.03
C ALA A 39 -22.96 46.29 -14.52
N ALA A 40 -23.66 45.60 -15.44
CA ALA A 40 -24.33 44.36 -15.11
C ALA A 40 -23.33 43.41 -14.44
N THR A 41 -23.72 42.91 -13.27
CA THR A 41 -22.93 41.85 -12.57
C THR A 41 -22.67 40.73 -13.57
N PRO A 42 -21.41 40.28 -13.79
CA PRO A 42 -21.21 39.16 -14.67
C PRO A 42 -22.01 37.99 -14.12
N THR A 43 -22.88 37.43 -14.92
CA THR A 43 -23.59 36.20 -14.64
C THR A 43 -22.48 35.16 -14.47
N ILE A 44 -22.29 34.65 -13.26
CA ILE A 44 -21.42 33.50 -13.04
C ILE A 44 -22.05 32.37 -13.85
N GLY A 45 -21.47 32.06 -15.00
CA GLY A 45 -21.91 30.96 -15.80
C GLY A 45 -21.94 29.71 -14.93
N THR A 46 -23.01 28.95 -14.97
CA THR A 46 -23.06 27.63 -14.35
C THR A 46 -21.85 26.83 -14.87
N SER A 47 -21.02 26.32 -13.99
CA SER A 47 -19.93 25.45 -14.39
C SER A 47 -20.52 24.35 -15.29
N PRO A 48 -19.92 24.09 -16.46
CA PRO A 48 -20.44 23.07 -17.34
C PRO A 48 -20.54 21.75 -16.59
N SER A 49 -21.69 21.07 -16.68
CA SER A 49 -21.86 19.77 -16.07
C SER A 49 -20.98 18.75 -16.77
N LEU A 50 -20.27 17.91 -16.00
CA LEU A 50 -19.48 16.81 -16.56
C LEU A 50 -20.40 15.85 -17.33
N PRO A 51 -19.89 15.20 -18.38
CA PRO A 51 -20.66 14.19 -19.12
C PRO A 51 -21.01 13.02 -18.21
N ASN A 52 -22.16 12.40 -18.45
CA ASN A 52 -22.59 11.19 -17.72
C ASN A 52 -21.75 9.98 -18.13
N ALA A 53 -21.69 8.98 -17.25
CA ALA A 53 -21.07 7.70 -17.57
C ALA A 53 -21.84 6.98 -18.69
N PRO A 54 -21.14 6.15 -19.51
CA PRO A 54 -21.80 5.19 -20.37
C PRO A 54 -22.71 4.28 -19.56
N ILE A 55 -23.76 3.75 -20.19
CA ILE A 55 -24.73 2.86 -19.57
C ILE A 55 -24.55 1.46 -20.16
N ASP A 56 -24.80 0.43 -19.35
CA ASP A 56 -24.79 -0.97 -19.79
C ASP A 56 -23.48 -1.41 -20.46
N LEU A 57 -22.34 -1.06 -19.84
CA LEU A 57 -21.05 -1.54 -20.29
C LEU A 57 -20.94 -3.06 -20.07
N HIS A 58 -20.73 -3.79 -21.17
CA HIS A 58 -20.60 -5.25 -21.13
C HIS A 58 -19.57 -5.75 -22.15
N VAL A 59 -19.16 -7.00 -21.97
CA VAL A 59 -18.26 -7.72 -22.89
C VAL A 59 -19.10 -8.44 -23.94
N VAL A 60 -18.78 -8.20 -25.21
CA VAL A 60 -19.43 -8.85 -26.37
C VAL A 60 -18.67 -10.08 -26.82
N ALA A 61 -17.35 -10.01 -26.84
CA ALA A 61 -16.50 -11.11 -27.28
C ALA A 61 -15.14 -11.05 -26.59
N VAL A 62 -14.55 -12.23 -26.37
CA VAL A 62 -13.21 -12.41 -25.82
C VAL A 62 -12.47 -13.45 -26.67
N THR A 63 -11.23 -13.15 -27.01
CA THR A 63 -10.29 -14.06 -27.65
C THR A 63 -8.99 -14.13 -26.84
N THR A 64 -8.04 -14.94 -27.23
CA THR A 64 -6.71 -15.00 -26.59
C THR A 64 -5.96 -13.66 -26.62
N SER A 65 -6.30 -12.77 -27.56
CA SER A 65 -5.56 -11.53 -27.85
C SER A 65 -6.45 -10.30 -27.99
N SER A 66 -7.75 -10.41 -27.71
CA SER A 66 -8.68 -9.27 -27.82
C SER A 66 -9.85 -9.37 -26.84
N VAL A 67 -10.38 -8.19 -26.48
CA VAL A 67 -11.66 -8.04 -25.76
C VAL A 67 -12.49 -7.00 -26.48
N THR A 68 -13.72 -7.37 -26.86
CA THR A 68 -14.69 -6.45 -27.46
C THR A 68 -15.68 -6.01 -26.38
N LEU A 69 -15.76 -4.70 -26.18
CA LEU A 69 -16.68 -4.04 -25.27
C LEU A 69 -17.80 -3.36 -26.03
N ALA A 70 -18.98 -3.32 -25.47
CA ALA A 70 -20.09 -2.49 -25.92
C ALA A 70 -20.75 -1.78 -24.74
N TRP A 71 -21.37 -0.63 -25.04
CA TRP A 71 -22.10 0.17 -24.07
C TRP A 71 -23.19 0.99 -24.76
N THR A 72 -24.08 1.55 -23.96
CA THR A 72 -25.06 2.53 -24.43
C THR A 72 -24.54 3.93 -24.15
N ALA A 73 -24.60 4.80 -25.16
CA ALA A 73 -24.23 6.20 -25.02
C ALA A 73 -25.13 6.89 -23.98
N PRO A 74 -24.59 7.66 -23.02
CA PRO A 74 -25.39 8.40 -22.09
C PRO A 74 -26.08 9.59 -22.80
N ALA A 75 -27.13 10.12 -22.18
CA ALA A 75 -27.69 11.38 -22.62
C ALA A 75 -26.65 12.50 -22.51
N PRO A 76 -26.51 13.38 -23.52
CA PRO A 76 -25.60 14.52 -23.45
C PRO A 76 -26.04 15.47 -22.32
N THR A 77 -25.06 16.13 -21.71
CA THR A 77 -25.30 17.15 -20.66
C THR A 77 -25.21 18.56 -21.24
N SER A 78 -24.20 19.33 -20.88
CA SER A 78 -23.99 20.69 -21.36
C SER A 78 -23.26 20.75 -22.72
N ALA A 79 -22.58 19.68 -23.13
CA ALA A 79 -21.85 19.56 -24.37
C ALA A 79 -22.11 18.23 -25.07
N GLN A 80 -21.84 18.19 -26.39
CA GLN A 80 -21.98 16.97 -27.18
C GLN A 80 -20.88 15.97 -26.82
N ILE A 81 -21.21 14.67 -26.97
CA ILE A 81 -20.24 13.59 -26.80
C ILE A 81 -19.27 13.60 -27.99
N GLU A 82 -17.97 13.79 -27.71
CA GLU A 82 -16.90 13.69 -28.69
C GLU A 82 -16.41 12.23 -28.83
N GLY A 83 -16.37 11.48 -27.73
CA GLY A 83 -15.89 10.13 -27.70
C GLY A 83 -15.78 9.55 -26.32
N TYR A 84 -14.92 8.52 -26.18
CA TYR A 84 -14.77 7.79 -24.93
C TYR A 84 -13.29 7.55 -24.60
N ASN A 85 -12.97 7.56 -23.32
CA ASN A 85 -11.71 7.10 -22.78
C ASN A 85 -11.92 5.70 -22.21
N ILE A 86 -11.14 4.74 -22.69
CA ILE A 86 -11.15 3.37 -22.21
C ILE A 86 -9.88 3.15 -21.44
N SER A 87 -10.03 2.72 -20.19
CA SER A 87 -8.91 2.37 -19.33
C SER A 87 -9.03 0.92 -18.93
N TYR A 88 -7.91 0.21 -18.88
CA TYR A 88 -7.92 -1.19 -18.46
C TYR A 88 -6.64 -1.58 -17.74
N THR A 89 -6.78 -2.57 -16.86
CA THR A 89 -5.71 -3.16 -16.07
C THR A 89 -5.74 -4.67 -16.18
N GLN A 90 -4.59 -5.30 -16.10
CA GLN A 90 -4.48 -6.74 -15.89
C GLN A 90 -4.45 -7.00 -14.37
N ALA A 91 -5.23 -7.95 -13.91
CA ALA A 91 -5.23 -8.34 -12.49
C ALA A 91 -3.84 -8.82 -12.05
N PHE A 92 -3.44 -8.47 -10.82
CA PHE A 92 -2.16 -8.81 -10.23
C PHE A 92 -0.94 -8.26 -11.01
N ASN A 93 -1.18 -7.16 -11.73
CA ASN A 93 -0.14 -6.41 -12.42
C ASN A 93 -0.52 -4.92 -12.33
N ASP A 94 0.39 -4.10 -11.83
CA ASP A 94 0.11 -2.68 -11.60
C ASP A 94 0.19 -1.83 -12.87
N ILE A 95 0.10 -2.47 -14.03
CA ILE A 95 0.12 -1.79 -15.32
C ILE A 95 -1.29 -1.33 -15.68
N TYR A 96 -1.36 -0.08 -16.01
CA TYR A 96 -2.56 0.62 -16.45
C TYR A 96 -2.38 1.09 -17.89
N TRP A 97 -3.35 0.78 -18.73
CA TRP A 97 -3.38 1.22 -20.13
C TRP A 97 -4.59 2.09 -20.39
N MET A 98 -4.45 3.01 -21.32
CA MET A 98 -5.52 3.89 -21.74
C MET A 98 -5.57 4.02 -23.26
N GLN A 99 -6.78 4.02 -23.81
CA GLN A 99 -7.05 4.24 -25.22
C GLN A 99 -8.21 5.23 -25.37
N GLN A 100 -8.08 6.17 -26.29
CA GLN A 100 -9.16 7.07 -26.66
C GLN A 100 -9.80 6.60 -27.96
N VAL A 101 -11.13 6.67 -28.03
CA VAL A 101 -11.91 6.39 -29.22
C VAL A 101 -12.88 7.53 -29.52
N GLY A 102 -13.31 7.65 -30.77
CA GLY A 102 -14.36 8.59 -31.16
C GLY A 102 -15.73 8.23 -30.56
N ASN A 103 -16.77 8.90 -31.07
CA ASN A 103 -18.14 8.65 -30.61
C ASN A 103 -18.70 7.33 -31.21
N VAL A 104 -18.23 6.22 -30.64
CA VAL A 104 -18.63 4.85 -30.93
C VAL A 104 -19.14 4.18 -29.66
N THR A 105 -19.98 3.16 -29.79
CA THR A 105 -20.54 2.42 -28.66
C THR A 105 -20.03 0.97 -28.58
N THR A 106 -19.05 0.65 -29.42
CA THR A 106 -18.39 -0.66 -29.42
C THR A 106 -16.93 -0.49 -29.78
N VAL A 107 -16.03 -1.23 -29.14
CA VAL A 107 -14.60 -1.22 -29.43
C VAL A 107 -13.99 -2.60 -29.19
N THR A 108 -13.04 -2.98 -30.03
CA THR A 108 -12.19 -4.15 -29.80
C THR A 108 -10.81 -3.69 -29.36
N ILE A 109 -10.40 -4.12 -28.18
CA ILE A 109 -9.10 -3.84 -27.57
C ILE A 109 -8.21 -5.04 -27.86
N THR A 110 -7.06 -4.79 -28.50
CA THR A 110 -6.07 -5.82 -28.87
C THR A 110 -4.71 -5.57 -28.23
N ALA A 111 -4.42 -4.33 -27.85
CA ALA A 111 -3.15 -4.00 -27.23
C ALA A 111 -3.07 -4.58 -25.82
N ASN A 112 -1.94 -5.22 -25.50
CA ASN A 112 -1.64 -5.77 -24.17
C ASN A 112 -2.66 -6.79 -23.63
N ILE A 113 -3.41 -7.42 -24.52
CA ILE A 113 -4.28 -8.56 -24.20
C ILE A 113 -3.49 -9.85 -24.46
N ALA A 114 -3.47 -10.74 -23.48
CA ALA A 114 -2.74 -12.01 -23.54
C ALA A 114 -3.64 -13.16 -23.03
N PRO A 115 -3.41 -14.41 -23.48
CA PRO A 115 -4.23 -15.56 -23.09
C PRO A 115 -4.12 -15.85 -21.59
N THR A 116 -5.16 -16.43 -21.02
CA THR A 116 -5.28 -16.85 -19.59
C THR A 116 -5.08 -15.72 -18.58
N ARG A 117 -5.32 -14.47 -18.99
CA ARG A 117 -5.20 -13.28 -18.13
C ARG A 117 -6.58 -12.78 -17.72
N GLN A 118 -6.62 -12.12 -16.59
CA GLN A 118 -7.81 -11.47 -16.07
C GLN A 118 -7.66 -9.97 -16.20
N TYR A 119 -8.68 -9.32 -16.72
CA TYR A 119 -8.71 -7.87 -16.95
C TYR A 119 -9.90 -7.20 -16.30
N SER A 120 -9.75 -5.91 -16.05
CA SER A 120 -10.84 -5.01 -15.69
C SER A 120 -10.79 -3.81 -16.63
N PHE A 121 -11.95 -3.36 -17.09
CA PHE A 121 -12.11 -2.25 -18.01
C PHE A 121 -12.99 -1.17 -17.40
N SER A 122 -12.69 0.08 -17.74
CA SER A 122 -13.56 1.21 -17.47
C SER A 122 -13.72 2.07 -18.71
N VAL A 123 -14.90 2.64 -18.90
CA VAL A 123 -15.20 3.54 -20.02
C VAL A 123 -15.82 4.81 -19.46
N SER A 124 -15.23 5.96 -19.77
CA SER A 124 -15.77 7.28 -19.44
C SER A 124 -16.08 8.07 -20.70
N THR A 125 -17.14 8.86 -20.67
CA THR A 125 -17.54 9.75 -21.76
C THR A 125 -16.64 10.98 -21.78
N ARG A 126 -16.22 11.41 -22.99
CA ARG A 126 -15.53 12.66 -23.23
C ARG A 126 -16.41 13.57 -24.09
N ASP A 127 -16.54 14.85 -23.67
CA ASP A 127 -17.31 15.85 -24.41
C ASP A 127 -16.43 16.71 -25.32
N THR A 128 -17.07 17.51 -26.17
CA THR A 128 -16.41 18.44 -27.11
C THR A 128 -15.68 19.59 -26.43
N LEU A 129 -15.83 19.77 -25.12
CA LEU A 129 -15.10 20.75 -24.31
C LEU A 129 -13.87 20.12 -23.63
N GLY A 130 -13.63 18.81 -23.84
CA GLY A 130 -12.51 18.07 -23.26
C GLY A 130 -12.74 17.57 -21.84
N HIS A 131 -13.94 17.69 -21.29
CA HIS A 131 -14.24 17.14 -19.97
C HIS A 131 -14.47 15.64 -20.07
N SER A 132 -14.04 14.91 -19.03
CA SER A 132 -14.35 13.50 -18.85
C SER A 132 -15.27 13.30 -17.66
N GLY A 133 -16.29 12.49 -17.85
CA GLY A 133 -17.26 12.14 -16.81
C GLY A 133 -16.83 10.96 -15.93
N THR A 134 -17.78 10.49 -15.13
CA THR A 134 -17.63 9.24 -14.40
C THR A 134 -17.55 8.04 -15.33
N SER A 135 -16.98 6.94 -14.85
CA SER A 135 -16.77 5.72 -15.66
C SER A 135 -17.81 4.64 -15.33
N ALA A 136 -18.21 3.89 -16.36
CA ALA A 136 -18.78 2.57 -16.21
C ALA A 136 -17.65 1.53 -16.08
N TYR A 137 -17.92 0.39 -15.44
CA TYR A 137 -16.91 -0.62 -15.14
C TYR A 137 -17.38 -2.04 -15.47
N VAL A 138 -16.48 -2.87 -15.97
CA VAL A 138 -16.63 -4.33 -16.05
C VAL A 138 -15.33 -4.97 -15.57
N SER A 139 -15.42 -5.99 -14.73
CA SER A 139 -14.27 -6.65 -14.12
C SER A 139 -14.38 -8.17 -14.22
N GLY A 140 -13.27 -8.86 -13.95
CA GLY A 140 -13.25 -10.33 -13.97
C GLY A 140 -13.27 -10.92 -15.39
N VAL A 141 -12.96 -10.13 -16.41
CA VAL A 141 -12.91 -10.59 -17.81
C VAL A 141 -11.67 -11.46 -17.99
N VAL A 142 -11.87 -12.73 -18.34
CA VAL A 142 -10.77 -13.69 -18.52
C VAL A 142 -10.66 -14.08 -19.97
N THR A 143 -9.44 -14.02 -20.49
CA THR A 143 -9.14 -14.48 -21.86
C THR A 143 -8.92 -15.99 -21.90
N PRO A 144 -9.44 -16.71 -22.92
CA PRO A 144 -9.25 -18.15 -23.06
C PRO A 144 -7.79 -18.53 -23.30
N ALA A 145 -7.47 -19.79 -23.09
CA ALA A 145 -6.15 -20.35 -23.35
C ALA A 145 -5.87 -20.49 -24.87
N SER A 146 -6.89 -20.74 -25.65
CA SER A 146 -6.81 -20.96 -27.12
C SER A 146 -8.07 -20.45 -27.81
N ASP A 147 -7.93 -19.95 -29.04
CA ASP A 147 -9.04 -19.57 -29.90
C ASP A 147 -9.54 -20.73 -30.77
N THR A 148 -8.81 -21.84 -30.80
CA THR A 148 -9.09 -23.01 -31.65
C THR A 148 -9.50 -24.25 -30.84
N ALA A 149 -9.39 -24.22 -29.48
CA ALA A 149 -9.87 -25.29 -28.64
C ALA A 149 -11.41 -25.44 -28.75
N GLY A 150 -11.91 -26.66 -28.58
CA GLY A 150 -13.35 -26.93 -28.55
C GLY A 150 -14.05 -26.22 -27.39
N ASP A 151 -13.37 -26.16 -26.25
CA ASP A 151 -13.80 -25.43 -25.07
C ASP A 151 -12.98 -24.12 -24.92
N ARG A 152 -13.68 -23.01 -24.82
CA ARG A 152 -13.11 -21.66 -24.63
C ARG A 152 -13.71 -20.93 -23.42
N THR A 153 -14.61 -21.59 -22.74
CA THR A 153 -15.29 -21.04 -21.57
C THR A 153 -14.44 -21.29 -20.34
N PRO A 154 -13.88 -20.25 -19.67
CA PRO A 154 -13.14 -20.46 -18.44
C PRO A 154 -14.08 -20.91 -17.30
N PRO A 155 -13.61 -21.76 -16.37
CA PRO A 155 -14.38 -22.08 -15.17
C PRO A 155 -14.81 -20.84 -14.37
N THR A 156 -15.85 -20.98 -13.56
CA THR A 156 -16.19 -19.95 -12.57
C THR A 156 -15.07 -19.77 -11.56
N ALA A 157 -14.92 -18.57 -10.97
CA ALA A 157 -13.94 -18.33 -9.94
C ALA A 157 -14.20 -19.19 -8.70
N PRO A 158 -13.17 -19.75 -8.05
CA PRO A 158 -13.32 -20.31 -6.70
C PRO A 158 -13.81 -19.23 -5.73
N THR A 159 -14.65 -19.58 -4.79
CA THR A 159 -15.22 -18.62 -3.83
C THR A 159 -14.90 -19.01 -2.40
N ALA A 160 -15.11 -18.08 -1.47
CA ALA A 160 -14.91 -18.30 -0.03
C ALA A 160 -13.52 -18.88 0.31
N LEU A 161 -12.46 -18.46 -0.42
CA LEU A 161 -11.11 -18.83 -0.04
C LEU A 161 -10.83 -18.34 1.38
N ALA A 162 -10.35 -19.25 2.22
CA ALA A 162 -10.06 -19.02 3.62
C ALA A 162 -8.76 -19.71 4.04
N ILE A 163 -8.09 -19.17 5.05
CA ILE A 163 -6.97 -19.79 5.74
C ILE A 163 -7.54 -20.63 6.88
N ALA A 164 -7.46 -21.95 6.75
CA ALA A 164 -7.92 -22.89 7.78
C ALA A 164 -6.91 -23.00 8.93
N ALA A 165 -5.61 -22.95 8.62
CA ALA A 165 -4.54 -22.97 9.63
C ALA A 165 -3.25 -22.38 9.07
N VAL A 166 -2.45 -21.80 9.97
CA VAL A 166 -1.07 -21.37 9.69
C VAL A 166 -0.15 -22.14 10.62
N THR A 167 0.83 -22.82 10.05
CA THR A 167 1.83 -23.60 10.78
C THR A 167 3.23 -23.12 10.40
N THR A 168 4.24 -23.56 11.12
CA THR A 168 5.65 -23.28 10.78
C THR A 168 6.10 -23.88 9.43
N THR A 169 5.37 -24.90 8.95
CA THR A 169 5.69 -25.64 7.73
C THR A 169 4.76 -25.33 6.56
N GLY A 170 3.63 -24.65 6.79
CA GLY A 170 2.69 -24.37 5.72
C GLY A 170 1.47 -23.57 6.14
N VAL A 171 0.77 -23.08 5.13
CA VAL A 171 -0.54 -22.43 5.23
C VAL A 171 -1.59 -23.34 4.60
N ASN A 172 -2.57 -23.74 5.39
CA ASN A 172 -3.67 -24.57 4.94
C ASN A 172 -4.77 -23.67 4.38
N LEU A 173 -5.06 -23.79 3.09
CA LEU A 173 -6.06 -23.04 2.36
C LEU A 173 -7.24 -23.94 2.04
N THR A 174 -8.45 -23.39 2.10
CA THR A 174 -9.70 -24.05 1.71
C THR A 174 -10.58 -23.08 0.93
N TRP A 175 -11.41 -23.59 0.01
CA TRP A 175 -12.32 -22.76 -0.79
C TRP A 175 -13.54 -23.55 -1.24
N THR A 176 -14.54 -22.84 -1.75
CA THR A 176 -15.67 -23.46 -2.44
C THR A 176 -15.29 -23.70 -3.90
N GLY A 177 -15.59 -24.89 -4.39
CA GLY A 177 -15.24 -25.33 -5.73
C GLY A 177 -15.90 -24.50 -6.84
N SER A 178 -15.28 -24.56 -8.00
CA SER A 178 -15.74 -23.92 -9.24
C SER A 178 -16.63 -24.86 -10.05
N THR A 179 -17.38 -24.29 -10.98
CA THR A 179 -18.15 -25.00 -12.01
C THR A 179 -17.66 -24.62 -13.39
N ASP A 180 -17.89 -25.47 -14.35
CA ASP A 180 -17.51 -25.28 -15.74
C ASP A 180 -18.55 -25.97 -16.64
N ASP A 181 -18.63 -25.56 -17.91
CA ASP A 181 -19.57 -26.16 -18.88
C ASP A 181 -19.09 -27.52 -19.41
N VAL A 182 -17.79 -27.84 -19.29
CA VAL A 182 -17.22 -29.16 -19.58
C VAL A 182 -16.78 -29.85 -18.30
N ALA A 183 -15.69 -29.40 -17.68
CA ALA A 183 -15.24 -29.89 -16.38
C ALA A 183 -14.09 -29.05 -15.77
N VAL A 184 -14.14 -28.80 -14.47
CA VAL A 184 -12.99 -28.32 -13.70
C VAL A 184 -12.02 -29.48 -13.48
N THR A 185 -10.77 -29.34 -13.92
CA THR A 185 -9.74 -30.39 -13.78
C THR A 185 -8.80 -30.14 -12.61
N GLY A 186 -8.75 -28.90 -12.06
CA GLY A 186 -7.91 -28.60 -10.92
C GLY A 186 -7.93 -27.12 -10.53
N TYR A 187 -7.03 -26.80 -9.61
CA TYR A 187 -6.85 -25.46 -9.06
C TYR A 187 -5.37 -25.10 -9.00
N ASN A 188 -5.06 -23.88 -9.41
CA ASN A 188 -3.76 -23.27 -9.30
C ASN A 188 -3.78 -22.29 -8.13
N VAL A 189 -2.85 -22.44 -7.21
CA VAL A 189 -2.72 -21.58 -6.02
C VAL A 189 -1.54 -20.65 -6.20
N TYR A 190 -1.78 -19.38 -6.09
CA TYR A 190 -0.78 -18.34 -6.28
C TYR A 190 -0.51 -17.62 -4.97
N ARG A 191 0.76 -17.30 -4.75
CA ARG A 191 1.18 -16.32 -3.74
C ARG A 191 1.36 -14.97 -4.43
N PHE A 192 0.74 -13.94 -3.86
CA PHE A 192 0.77 -12.57 -4.36
C PHE A 192 1.58 -11.68 -3.41
N ASP A 193 2.48 -10.87 -3.93
CA ASP A 193 3.32 -9.96 -3.14
C ASP A 193 2.60 -8.69 -2.66
N GLY A 194 1.35 -8.51 -3.10
CA GLY A 194 0.54 -7.33 -2.81
C GLY A 194 0.70 -6.18 -3.80
N LEU A 195 1.62 -6.30 -4.78
CA LEU A 195 1.91 -5.30 -5.78
C LEU A 195 1.77 -5.84 -7.21
N TYR A 196 2.74 -6.63 -7.70
CA TYR A 196 2.76 -7.04 -9.11
C TYR A 196 3.12 -8.51 -9.34
N ILE A 197 3.68 -9.21 -8.35
CA ILE A 197 4.22 -10.55 -8.57
C ILE A 197 3.26 -11.58 -8.01
N SER A 198 2.81 -12.46 -8.89
CA SER A 198 2.07 -13.67 -8.55
C SER A 198 2.90 -14.88 -8.89
N THR A 199 3.24 -15.69 -7.89
CA THR A 199 4.01 -16.91 -8.03
C THR A 199 3.12 -18.11 -7.82
N LEU A 200 3.07 -19.05 -8.76
CA LEU A 200 2.40 -20.34 -8.59
C LEU A 200 3.11 -21.12 -7.48
N VAL A 201 2.42 -21.45 -6.40
CA VAL A 201 2.99 -22.12 -5.23
C VAL A 201 2.41 -23.52 -4.99
N GLY A 202 1.36 -23.89 -5.73
CA GLY A 202 0.77 -25.22 -5.63
C GLY A 202 -0.32 -25.46 -6.67
N THR A 203 -0.56 -26.71 -6.95
CA THR A 203 -1.68 -27.20 -7.78
C THR A 203 -2.38 -28.35 -7.04
N THR A 204 -3.68 -28.48 -7.22
CA THR A 204 -4.47 -29.54 -6.58
C THR A 204 -5.77 -29.79 -7.35
N THR A 205 -6.33 -30.97 -7.24
CA THR A 205 -7.67 -31.31 -7.72
C THR A 205 -8.74 -31.16 -6.62
N SER A 206 -8.30 -30.96 -5.38
CA SER A 206 -9.17 -30.78 -4.21
C SER A 206 -9.44 -29.29 -3.95
N THR A 207 -10.46 -29.00 -3.17
CA THR A 207 -10.79 -27.65 -2.69
C THR A 207 -10.04 -27.25 -1.42
N ALA A 208 -8.91 -27.91 -1.14
CA ALA A 208 -8.02 -27.64 -0.03
C ALA A 208 -6.57 -27.98 -0.41
N VAL A 209 -5.62 -27.25 0.12
CA VAL A 209 -4.18 -27.50 -0.07
C VAL A 209 -3.35 -26.85 1.04
N THR A 210 -2.18 -27.44 1.31
CA THR A 210 -1.15 -26.80 2.13
C THR A 210 -0.09 -26.22 1.20
N VAL A 211 0.18 -24.94 1.32
CA VAL A 211 1.22 -24.22 0.56
C VAL A 211 2.33 -23.74 1.47
N PRO A 212 3.54 -23.47 0.95
CA PRO A 212 4.63 -22.92 1.74
C PRO A 212 4.25 -21.59 2.40
N PRO A 213 4.66 -21.34 3.65
CA PRO A 213 4.44 -20.08 4.31
C PRO A 213 5.24 -18.94 3.64
N ALA A 214 4.84 -17.70 3.83
CA ALA A 214 5.64 -16.55 3.43
C ALA A 214 6.83 -16.38 4.40
N ALA A 215 8.05 -16.31 3.87
CA ALA A 215 9.27 -16.36 4.69
C ALA A 215 9.55 -15.06 5.48
N SER A 216 9.07 -13.90 5.05
CA SER A 216 9.49 -12.61 5.64
C SER A 216 8.50 -11.45 5.53
N SER A 217 7.32 -11.68 4.97
CA SER A 217 6.30 -10.65 4.74
C SER A 217 4.91 -11.22 4.96
N LEU A 218 3.90 -10.35 5.00
CA LEU A 218 2.51 -10.79 4.88
C LEU A 218 2.37 -11.66 3.63
N GLY A 219 1.97 -12.91 3.81
CA GLY A 219 1.65 -13.79 2.69
C GLY A 219 0.23 -13.54 2.26
N SER A 220 0.01 -13.29 0.98
CA SER A 220 -1.32 -13.22 0.38
C SER A 220 -1.44 -14.32 -0.66
N TRP A 221 -2.61 -14.95 -0.72
CA TRP A 221 -2.88 -16.04 -1.65
C TRP A 221 -4.23 -15.86 -2.33
N TYR A 222 -4.30 -16.35 -3.56
CA TYR A 222 -5.55 -16.53 -4.30
C TYR A 222 -5.49 -17.83 -5.12
N VAL A 223 -6.65 -18.29 -5.55
CA VAL A 223 -6.83 -19.55 -6.28
C VAL A 223 -7.54 -19.28 -7.60
N ARG A 224 -7.12 -19.97 -8.66
CA ARG A 224 -7.83 -20.01 -9.96
C ARG A 224 -8.10 -21.45 -10.32
N ALA A 225 -9.30 -21.76 -10.78
CA ALA A 225 -9.65 -23.06 -11.34
C ALA A 225 -9.08 -23.21 -12.76
N THR A 226 -8.85 -24.44 -13.18
CA THR A 226 -8.46 -24.79 -14.55
C THR A 226 -9.34 -25.90 -15.07
N ASP A 227 -9.61 -25.89 -16.40
CA ASP A 227 -10.30 -26.95 -17.13
C ASP A 227 -9.32 -27.83 -17.93
N ALA A 228 -9.85 -28.73 -18.75
CA ALA A 228 -9.05 -29.62 -19.61
C ALA A 228 -8.47 -28.90 -20.84
N ALA A 229 -9.07 -27.80 -21.29
CA ALA A 229 -8.59 -26.98 -22.41
C ALA A 229 -7.46 -26.01 -21.98
N GLY A 230 -7.16 -25.91 -20.68
CA GLY A 230 -6.16 -25.03 -20.11
C GLY A 230 -6.67 -23.62 -19.80
N ASN A 231 -7.99 -23.37 -19.91
CA ASN A 231 -8.53 -22.09 -19.50
C ASN A 231 -8.42 -21.93 -17.97
N LEU A 232 -8.14 -20.71 -17.53
CA LEU A 232 -8.06 -20.36 -16.12
C LEU A 232 -9.23 -19.46 -15.74
N SER A 233 -9.88 -19.75 -14.64
CA SER A 233 -10.96 -18.91 -14.08
C SER A 233 -10.47 -17.51 -13.72
N ALA A 234 -11.37 -16.59 -13.41
CA ALA A 234 -11.03 -15.44 -12.59
C ALA A 234 -10.50 -15.89 -11.22
N ALA A 235 -9.75 -15.01 -10.55
CA ALA A 235 -9.21 -15.31 -9.23
C ALA A 235 -10.32 -15.31 -8.17
N SER A 236 -10.13 -16.11 -7.13
CA SER A 236 -10.89 -16.03 -5.89
C SER A 236 -10.69 -14.68 -5.17
N ASN A 237 -11.36 -14.49 -4.05
CA ASN A 237 -10.93 -13.48 -3.08
C ASN A 237 -9.48 -13.75 -2.64
N ILE A 238 -8.79 -12.69 -2.20
CA ILE A 238 -7.45 -12.78 -1.63
C ILE A 238 -7.57 -13.00 -0.12
N VAL A 239 -6.77 -13.92 0.42
CA VAL A 239 -6.58 -14.08 1.86
C VAL A 239 -5.14 -13.76 2.24
N THR A 240 -4.96 -13.15 3.42
CA THR A 240 -3.64 -12.73 3.89
C THR A 240 -3.39 -13.31 5.28
N ALA A 241 -2.27 -14.02 5.43
CA ALA A 241 -1.79 -14.44 6.74
C ALA A 241 -0.67 -13.51 7.23
N PRO A 242 -0.59 -13.25 8.53
CA PRO A 242 0.60 -12.65 9.10
C PRO A 242 1.81 -13.52 8.78
N PRO A 243 3.02 -12.96 8.70
CA PRO A 243 4.22 -13.77 8.58
C PRO A 243 4.22 -14.76 9.72
N THR A 244 4.56 -16.02 9.44
CA THR A 244 4.85 -16.99 10.49
C THR A 244 6.12 -16.52 11.18
N THR A 245 6.00 -15.64 12.15
CA THR A 245 7.07 -15.47 13.11
C THR A 245 7.26 -16.85 13.74
N PRO A 246 8.48 -17.40 13.72
CA PRO A 246 8.75 -18.55 14.56
C PRO A 246 8.26 -18.21 15.96
N THR A 247 7.37 -19.00 16.53
CA THR A 247 6.85 -18.80 17.91
C THR A 247 7.96 -18.98 18.95
N THR A 248 9.14 -19.43 18.51
CA THR A 248 10.36 -19.31 19.28
C THR A 248 11.07 -18.06 18.75
N PRO A 249 11.16 -16.96 19.54
CA PRO A 249 12.05 -15.88 19.18
C PRO A 249 13.41 -16.51 18.85
N PRO A 250 14.13 -16.06 17.79
CA PRO A 250 15.53 -16.44 17.66
C PRO A 250 16.17 -16.25 19.04
N PRO A 251 16.98 -17.19 19.56
CA PRO A 251 17.59 -17.03 20.87
C PRO A 251 18.13 -15.63 20.93
N ALA A 252 17.64 -14.86 21.93
CA ALA A 252 17.98 -13.45 22.06
C ALA A 252 19.49 -13.35 21.93
N PRO A 253 20.05 -12.47 21.08
CA PRO A 253 21.48 -12.41 20.91
C PRO A 253 22.07 -12.24 22.28
N THR A 254 22.88 -13.21 22.72
CA THR A 254 23.56 -13.14 24.00
C THR A 254 24.51 -11.96 23.90
N CYS A 255 24.09 -10.81 24.41
CA CYS A 255 24.92 -9.64 24.50
C CYS A 255 25.39 -9.47 25.94
N ARG A 256 26.59 -8.93 26.09
CA ARG A 256 27.18 -8.55 27.36
C ARG A 256 27.56 -7.08 27.30
N VAL A 257 27.26 -6.36 28.36
CA VAL A 257 27.67 -4.98 28.54
C VAL A 257 28.50 -4.89 29.79
N THR A 258 29.76 -4.48 29.65
CA THR A 258 30.67 -4.17 30.77
C THR A 258 30.76 -2.67 30.89
N TYR A 259 30.35 -2.17 32.06
CA TYR A 259 30.42 -0.75 32.40
C TYR A 259 31.50 -0.50 33.43
N VAL A 260 32.47 0.34 33.13
CA VAL A 260 33.60 0.62 33.99
C VAL A 260 33.75 2.11 34.20
N ASN A 261 33.60 2.60 35.45
CA ASN A 261 34.00 3.96 35.80
C ASN A 261 35.53 4.01 35.80
N THR A 262 36.11 4.66 34.80
CA THR A 262 37.57 4.81 34.64
C THR A 262 38.11 5.97 35.45
N SER A 263 37.28 6.97 35.72
CA SER A 263 37.62 8.10 36.58
C SER A 263 36.35 8.69 37.19
N GLN A 264 36.46 9.17 38.44
CA GLN A 264 35.37 9.82 39.14
C GLN A 264 35.89 10.93 40.07
N TRP A 265 35.16 12.04 40.13
CA TRP A 265 35.38 13.15 41.05
C TRP A 265 34.04 13.59 41.67
N SER A 266 34.05 14.62 42.52
CA SER A 266 32.92 15.01 43.37
C SER A 266 31.56 15.18 42.61
N THR A 267 31.57 15.58 41.34
CA THR A 267 30.35 15.84 40.58
C THR A 267 30.39 15.29 39.16
N GLY A 268 31.42 14.50 38.80
CA GLY A 268 31.57 14.00 37.46
C GLY A 268 32.24 12.64 37.36
N PHE A 269 32.14 12.02 36.20
CA PHE A 269 32.69 10.70 35.93
C PHE A 269 33.11 10.55 34.49
N VAL A 270 34.03 9.63 34.23
CA VAL A 270 34.35 9.05 32.93
C VAL A 270 34.11 7.55 33.02
N ALA A 271 33.44 7.00 32.05
CA ALA A 271 33.17 5.57 31.99
C ALA A 271 33.39 5.01 30.58
N ASP A 272 33.88 3.78 30.51
CA ASP A 272 33.91 2.97 29.31
C ASP A 272 32.79 1.94 29.33
N VAL A 273 32.15 1.76 28.16
CA VAL A 273 31.04 0.83 27.97
C VAL A 273 31.42 -0.16 26.88
N THR A 274 31.85 -1.35 27.24
CA THR A 274 32.12 -2.39 26.25
C THR A 274 30.88 -3.22 25.97
N VAL A 275 30.45 -3.23 24.73
CA VAL A 275 29.30 -4.01 24.24
C VAL A 275 29.81 -5.14 23.36
N THR A 276 29.57 -6.38 23.77
CA THR A 276 29.92 -7.59 23.03
C THR A 276 28.65 -8.28 22.54
N SER A 277 28.62 -8.71 21.28
CA SER A 277 27.50 -9.45 20.70
C SER A 277 27.95 -10.79 20.19
N SER A 278 27.19 -11.87 20.48
CA SER A 278 27.45 -13.19 19.95
C SER A 278 27.09 -13.34 18.46
N ILE A 279 26.30 -12.44 17.90
CA ILE A 279 25.91 -12.42 16.50
C ILE A 279 26.45 -11.20 15.78
N ALA A 280 26.74 -11.33 14.48
CA ALA A 280 27.10 -10.17 13.66
C ALA A 280 25.91 -9.25 13.45
N MET A 281 26.13 -7.93 13.56
CA MET A 281 25.11 -6.92 13.31
C MET A 281 25.66 -5.74 12.52
N ASN A 282 24.77 -5.10 11.74
CA ASN A 282 25.06 -3.90 10.98
C ASN A 282 24.11 -2.78 11.43
N GLY A 283 24.56 -2.01 12.39
CA GLY A 283 23.76 -1.05 13.16
C GLY A 283 23.46 -1.61 14.56
N TRP A 284 23.72 -0.78 15.57
CA TRP A 284 23.43 -1.13 16.95
C TRP A 284 22.84 0.08 17.69
N THR A 285 21.95 -0.22 18.60
CA THR A 285 21.38 0.74 19.57
C THR A 285 21.50 0.13 20.94
N LEU A 286 22.33 0.71 21.78
CA LEU A 286 22.48 0.33 23.18
C LEU A 286 21.66 1.28 24.04
N VAL A 287 20.80 0.72 24.87
CA VAL A 287 20.06 1.50 25.87
C VAL A 287 20.51 1.06 27.25
N LEU A 288 20.96 2.02 28.06
CA LEU A 288 21.36 1.84 29.45
C LEU A 288 20.36 2.56 30.35
N THR A 289 19.94 1.92 31.42
CA THR A 289 19.11 2.55 32.47
C THR A 289 19.93 2.70 33.74
N PHE A 290 20.19 3.94 34.13
CA PHE A 290 20.89 4.25 35.38
C PHE A 290 19.95 4.19 36.57
N GLY A 291 20.46 3.69 37.69
CA GLY A 291 19.73 3.72 39.00
C GLY A 291 19.85 5.05 39.73
N GLY A 292 20.68 5.97 39.22
CA GLY A 292 21.00 7.24 39.87
C GLY A 292 20.60 8.45 39.01
N ASP A 293 21.21 9.57 39.30
CA ASP A 293 20.94 10.86 38.68
C ASP A 293 22.01 11.31 37.68
N GLN A 294 22.75 10.36 37.13
CA GLN A 294 23.78 10.60 36.15
C GLN A 294 23.25 11.32 34.90
N ARG A 295 24.05 12.28 34.40
CA ARG A 295 23.80 12.99 33.15
C ARG A 295 25.04 12.92 32.29
N VAL A 296 24.94 12.25 31.15
CA VAL A 296 25.99 12.21 30.15
C VAL A 296 26.02 13.54 29.42
N THR A 297 27.19 14.15 29.35
CA THR A 297 27.44 15.44 28.70
C THR A 297 28.21 15.27 27.41
N GLN A 298 28.97 14.17 27.26
CA GLN A 298 29.77 13.86 26.09
C GLN A 298 29.90 12.35 25.93
N ALA A 299 29.95 11.88 24.68
CA ALA A 299 30.28 10.51 24.36
C ALA A 299 31.29 10.48 23.21
N TRP A 300 32.18 9.48 23.19
CA TRP A 300 33.06 9.18 22.06
C TRP A 300 32.82 7.76 21.59
N ASN A 301 33.12 7.50 20.33
CA ASN A 301 32.79 6.25 19.64
C ASN A 301 31.30 5.92 19.56
N ALA A 302 30.43 6.89 19.89
CA ALA A 302 28.98 6.79 19.77
C ALA A 302 28.33 8.19 19.70
N SER A 303 27.15 8.26 19.10
CA SER A 303 26.21 9.36 19.31
C SER A 303 25.29 8.99 20.48
N PHE A 304 24.82 9.97 21.23
CA PHE A 304 23.95 9.68 22.37
C PHE A 304 22.74 10.60 22.47
N THR A 305 21.71 10.10 23.12
CA THR A 305 20.57 10.87 23.64
C THR A 305 20.26 10.37 25.04
N GLN A 306 19.84 11.25 25.95
CA GLN A 306 19.44 10.86 27.29
C GLN A 306 18.11 11.49 27.68
N SER A 307 17.19 10.68 28.17
CA SER A 307 15.91 11.10 28.75
C SER A 307 15.78 10.51 30.14
N ALA A 308 15.63 11.34 31.15
CA ALA A 308 15.64 10.93 32.56
C ALA A 308 16.87 10.04 32.87
N THR A 309 16.64 8.82 33.35
CA THR A 309 17.69 7.84 33.68
C THR A 309 18.10 6.96 32.48
N THR A 310 17.46 7.11 31.33
CA THR A 310 17.69 6.27 30.16
C THR A 310 18.62 6.93 29.17
N LEU A 311 19.79 6.33 28.93
CA LEU A 311 20.79 6.71 27.96
C LEU A 311 20.68 5.80 26.74
N THR A 312 20.56 6.38 25.56
CA THR A 312 20.60 5.66 24.28
C THR A 312 21.88 6.03 23.53
N LEU A 313 22.64 5.01 23.14
CA LEU A 313 23.87 5.13 22.34
C LEU A 313 23.66 4.48 20.97
N THR A 314 24.16 5.16 19.93
CA THR A 314 24.11 4.66 18.54
C THR A 314 25.50 4.80 17.91
N PRO A 315 25.81 4.09 16.80
CA PRO A 315 27.15 4.08 16.20
C PRO A 315 27.63 5.48 15.77
N ALA A 316 28.92 5.72 15.89
CA ALA A 316 29.60 6.89 15.33
C ALA A 316 29.93 6.73 13.83
N GLY A 317 29.05 6.14 13.03
CA GLY A 317 29.23 5.97 11.59
C GLY A 317 30.24 4.88 11.19
N TRP A 318 31.49 4.98 11.59
CA TRP A 318 32.57 4.05 11.25
C TRP A 318 32.49 2.71 12.00
N ASN A 319 31.89 2.65 13.18
CA ASN A 319 31.76 1.47 14.01
C ASN A 319 30.35 0.84 13.99
N LYS A 320 29.63 1.02 12.89
CA LYS A 320 28.29 0.45 12.66
C LYS A 320 28.24 -1.06 12.76
N LYS A 321 29.31 -1.75 12.36
CA LYS A 321 29.36 -3.22 12.29
C LYS A 321 30.01 -3.79 13.55
N ILE A 322 29.31 -4.74 14.18
CA ILE A 322 29.86 -5.60 15.21
C ILE A 322 29.91 -7.00 14.62
N PRO A 323 31.08 -7.60 14.42
CA PRO A 323 31.16 -9.00 13.98
C PRO A 323 30.64 -9.96 15.06
N ALA A 324 30.34 -11.21 14.70
CA ALA A 324 29.99 -12.22 15.69
C ALA A 324 31.11 -12.39 16.71
N ASN A 325 30.77 -12.38 18.00
CA ASN A 325 31.66 -12.34 19.14
C ASN A 325 32.60 -11.12 19.18
N GLY A 326 32.30 -10.10 18.40
CA GLY A 326 32.99 -8.83 18.41
C GLY A 326 32.43 -7.84 19.41
N SER A 327 33.14 -6.72 19.59
CA SER A 327 32.73 -5.67 20.52
C SER A 327 32.94 -4.27 19.96
N VAL A 328 32.25 -3.31 20.55
CA VAL A 328 32.48 -1.85 20.43
C VAL A 328 32.59 -1.28 21.82
N THR A 329 33.41 -0.21 21.96
CA THR A 329 33.65 0.43 23.25
C THR A 329 33.37 1.93 23.14
N PRO A 330 32.12 2.36 23.31
CA PRO A 330 31.78 3.75 23.59
C PRO A 330 32.35 4.21 24.93
N GLY A 331 32.76 5.49 25.00
CA GLY A 331 33.11 6.09 26.27
C GLY A 331 32.17 7.25 26.58
N LEU A 332 32.04 7.56 27.87
CA LEU A 332 31.12 8.54 28.42
C LEU A 332 31.84 9.50 29.35
N LEU A 333 31.53 10.78 29.23
CA LEU A 333 31.80 11.82 30.22
C LEU A 333 30.45 12.32 30.73
N GLY A 334 30.32 12.44 32.05
CA GLY A 334 29.06 12.90 32.60
C GLY A 334 29.19 13.50 34.00
N THR A 335 28.05 13.93 34.51
CA THR A 335 27.91 14.48 35.88
C THR A 335 26.89 13.69 36.70
N TYR A 336 26.97 13.77 37.98
CA TYR A 336 25.97 13.26 38.92
C TYR A 336 25.89 14.17 40.14
N ARG A 337 24.82 14.07 40.92
CA ARG A 337 24.62 14.83 42.15
C ARG A 337 24.69 13.93 43.38
N THR A 338 23.98 12.81 43.35
CA THR A 338 23.82 11.91 44.51
C THR A 338 24.44 10.54 44.30
N SER A 339 24.41 10.00 43.10
CA SER A 339 24.86 8.62 42.84
C SER A 339 25.44 8.44 41.43
N ASN A 340 26.62 7.83 41.36
CA ASN A 340 27.29 7.37 40.12
C ASN A 340 27.30 5.82 40.09
N ALA A 341 26.20 5.19 40.49
CA ALA A 341 26.09 3.73 40.44
C ALA A 341 26.06 3.24 38.96
N PRO A 342 26.61 2.04 38.67
CA PRO A 342 26.51 1.45 37.34
C PRO A 342 25.06 1.34 36.84
N PRO A 343 24.83 1.20 35.53
CA PRO A 343 23.50 0.94 35.00
C PRO A 343 22.89 -0.33 35.58
N THR A 344 21.60 -0.30 35.83
CA THR A 344 20.86 -1.45 36.37
C THR A 344 20.26 -2.33 35.27
N GLN A 345 20.15 -1.81 34.06
CA GLN A 345 19.63 -2.51 32.88
C GLN A 345 20.37 -2.08 31.62
N ALA A 346 20.54 -3.02 30.70
CA ALA A 346 21.08 -2.78 29.37
C ALA A 346 20.31 -3.58 28.32
N THR A 347 20.01 -2.95 27.18
CA THR A 347 19.45 -3.65 26.02
C THR A 347 20.24 -3.27 24.76
N LEU A 348 20.46 -4.24 23.87
CA LEU A 348 21.07 -4.04 22.55
C LEU A 348 20.05 -4.38 21.48
N ASN A 349 19.70 -3.40 20.64
CA ASN A 349 18.62 -3.51 19.65
C ASN A 349 17.30 -4.04 20.24
N GLY A 350 17.00 -3.65 21.48
CA GLY A 350 15.79 -4.06 22.22
C GLY A 350 15.91 -5.40 22.95
N ALA A 351 16.97 -6.19 22.72
CA ALA A 351 17.20 -7.45 23.45
C ALA A 351 17.97 -7.19 24.76
N PRO A 352 17.58 -7.81 25.91
CA PRO A 352 18.27 -7.62 27.17
C PRO A 352 19.68 -8.20 27.14
N CYS A 353 20.66 -7.46 27.69
CA CYS A 353 22.05 -7.86 27.82
C CYS A 353 22.41 -8.19 29.27
N ALA A 354 23.34 -9.12 29.46
CA ALA A 354 23.98 -9.30 30.74
C ALA A 354 24.86 -8.10 31.06
N LEU A 355 24.68 -7.49 32.26
CA LEU A 355 25.54 -6.46 32.82
C LEU A 355 26.66 -7.12 33.64
N THR A 356 27.91 -6.68 33.46
CA THR A 356 29.10 -7.20 34.18
C THR A 356 30.03 -6.07 34.56
#